data_bcf742f4bdd0a694abe4b66bc0f3d9c5
#
_entry.id   bcf742f4bdd0a694abe4b66bc0f3d9c5
#
_cell.length_a   1.000
_cell.length_b   1.000
_cell.length_c   1.000
_cell.angle_alpha   90.00
_cell.angle_beta   90.00
_cell.angle_gamma   90.00
#
_symmetry.space_group_name_H-M   'P 1'
#
loop_
_entity.id
_entity.type
_entity.pdbx_description
1 polymer ?
#
loop_
_entity_poly.entity_id
_entity_poly.type
_entity_poly.pdbx_seq_one_letter_code
_entity_poly.pdbx_strand_id
1 'polypeptide(L)'
;HRYGLQDEVSLSLIEDVGHCFSLPLVIIYPEAVIYGPVSPQDVPLIIEEHLYKGRIVEEKLAPSYDLSGRIAWVYTRKGSLPAENRIVLNNVGQIDPNNIEDYIAHDGYQALGIALELAPEEVINQIKASGLQGRGGAGFPAGLKWSFVRKAYGHQKYVVCNADESEPGTFKDRLILEGDPHRIIEGMLIAGYAVGASEGYIYIRGEYQLAV
;
A
#
# COMPACT_ATOMS: atom_id res chain seq x y z
N HIS A 1 -7.21 25.82 11.71
CA HIS A 1 -8.11 26.92 12.08
C HIS A 1 -7.37 28.25 12.36
N ARG A 2 -6.25 28.27 13.13
CA ARG A 2 -5.56 29.52 13.52
C ARG A 2 -5.03 30.33 12.33
N TYR A 3 -4.62 29.67 11.26
CA TYR A 3 -4.01 30.31 10.07
C TYR A 3 -4.93 30.26 8.82
N GLY A 4 -6.16 29.78 8.95
CA GLY A 4 -7.13 29.73 7.85
C GLY A 4 -6.81 28.72 6.73
N LEU A 5 -5.94 27.74 7.01
CA LEU A 5 -5.42 26.79 6.02
C LEU A 5 -6.28 25.54 5.81
N GLN A 6 -7.44 25.43 6.45
CA GLN A 6 -8.24 24.20 6.42
C GLN A 6 -8.79 23.83 5.02
N ASP A 7 -8.93 24.81 4.15
CA ASP A 7 -9.39 24.61 2.76
C ASP A 7 -8.23 24.49 1.76
N GLU A 8 -6.99 24.74 2.22
CA GLU A 8 -5.79 24.74 1.39
C GLU A 8 -4.87 23.53 1.70
N VAL A 9 -5.04 22.91 2.88
CA VAL A 9 -4.21 21.81 3.34
C VAL A 9 -5.07 20.59 3.67
N SER A 10 -4.81 19.49 2.97
CA SER A 10 -5.38 18.18 3.28
C SER A 10 -4.41 17.41 4.19
N LEU A 11 -4.94 16.75 5.21
CA LEU A 11 -4.17 15.90 6.12
C LEU A 11 -4.56 14.45 5.86
N SER A 12 -3.59 13.64 5.43
CA SER A 12 -3.75 12.19 5.29
C SER A 12 -2.91 11.47 6.34
N LEU A 13 -3.51 10.47 6.99
CA LEU A 13 -2.81 9.58 7.89
C LEU A 13 -2.31 8.39 7.09
N ILE A 14 -1.00 8.16 7.12
CA ILE A 14 -0.38 7.02 6.45
C ILE A 14 0.24 6.09 7.49
N GLU A 15 0.24 4.79 7.17
CA GLU A 15 0.83 3.78 8.02
C GLU A 15 2.37 3.82 8.03
N ASP A 16 2.96 3.11 8.98
CA ASP A 16 4.40 3.04 9.18
C ASP A 16 5.14 2.63 7.90
N VAL A 17 5.93 3.53 7.38
CA VAL A 17 6.83 3.29 6.24
C VAL A 17 8.05 2.43 6.59
N GLY A 18 8.04 1.78 7.75
CA GLY A 18 9.09 0.88 8.21
C GLY A 18 10.23 1.56 8.97
N HIS A 19 10.00 2.74 9.56
CA HIS A 19 10.97 3.51 10.35
C HIS A 19 10.62 3.57 11.84
N CYS A 20 10.90 2.50 12.56
CA CYS A 20 10.59 2.40 14.00
C CYS A 20 11.34 3.41 14.89
N PHE A 21 12.40 4.06 14.40
CA PHE A 21 13.28 4.90 15.23
C PHE A 21 13.03 6.41 15.12
N SER A 22 12.22 6.86 14.18
CA SER A 22 12.02 8.29 13.89
C SER A 22 10.56 8.73 13.86
N LEU A 23 9.66 7.93 14.35
CA LEU A 23 8.21 8.22 14.40
C LEU A 23 7.85 9.11 15.60
N PRO A 24 6.80 9.91 15.50
CA PRO A 24 6.00 10.15 14.26
C PRO A 24 6.74 11.05 13.25
N LEU A 25 6.46 10.81 11.97
CA LEU A 25 6.94 11.63 10.86
C LEU A 25 5.83 12.53 10.34
N VAL A 26 6.20 13.71 9.83
CA VAL A 26 5.30 14.58 9.05
C VAL A 26 5.95 14.84 7.70
N ILE A 27 5.22 14.54 6.62
CA ILE A 27 5.67 14.79 5.25
C ILE A 27 4.82 15.90 4.66
N ILE A 28 5.46 16.94 4.14
CA ILE A 28 4.77 18.07 3.53
C ILE A 28 5.02 18.09 2.03
N TYR A 29 3.93 18.08 1.27
CA TYR A 29 3.91 18.20 -0.19
C TYR A 29 3.47 19.60 -0.61
N PRO A 30 3.86 20.05 -1.80
CA PRO A 30 4.57 19.33 -2.89
C PRO A 30 6.10 19.25 -2.72
N GLU A 31 6.70 19.92 -1.73
CA GLU A 31 8.15 20.00 -1.55
C GLU A 31 8.77 18.66 -1.10
N ALA A 32 7.94 17.73 -0.63
CA ALA A 32 8.34 16.45 -0.09
C ALA A 32 9.35 16.56 1.08
N VAL A 33 9.12 17.55 1.95
CA VAL A 33 9.94 17.79 3.14
C VAL A 33 9.47 16.89 4.27
N ILE A 34 10.41 16.18 4.90
CA ILE A 34 10.14 15.23 5.97
C ILE A 34 10.69 15.75 7.28
N TYR A 35 9.79 15.88 8.24
CA TYR A 35 10.11 16.20 9.63
C TYR A 35 10.02 14.96 10.50
N GLY A 36 10.95 14.81 11.45
CA GLY A 36 10.87 13.70 12.40
C GLY A 36 12.11 13.45 13.27
N PRO A 37 11.89 12.90 14.47
CA PRO A 37 10.58 12.64 15.08
C PRO A 37 9.86 13.94 15.46
N VAL A 38 8.56 14.03 15.23
CA VAL A 38 7.74 15.22 15.51
C VAL A 38 6.91 15.01 16.78
N SER A 39 7.07 15.90 17.74
CA SER A 39 6.21 15.93 18.93
C SER A 39 5.02 16.89 18.75
N PRO A 40 3.94 16.77 19.54
CA PRO A 40 2.82 17.72 19.48
C PRO A 40 3.25 19.18 19.68
N GLN A 41 4.34 19.43 20.40
CA GLN A 41 4.91 20.76 20.64
C GLN A 41 5.58 21.36 19.39
N ASP A 42 6.04 20.51 18.46
CA ASP A 42 6.70 20.94 17.21
C ASP A 42 5.70 21.35 16.14
N VAL A 43 4.47 20.82 16.21
CA VAL A 43 3.44 21.03 15.18
C VAL A 43 3.11 22.51 14.94
N PRO A 44 2.92 23.36 15.96
CA PRO A 44 2.66 24.80 15.75
C PRO A 44 3.79 25.50 14.97
N LEU A 45 5.05 25.15 15.26
CA LEU A 45 6.22 25.70 14.58
C LEU A 45 6.25 25.30 13.12
N ILE A 46 6.04 24.02 12.82
CA ILE A 46 6.02 23.50 11.45
C ILE A 46 4.89 24.16 10.65
N ILE A 47 3.68 24.28 11.21
CA ILE A 47 2.57 24.95 10.55
C ILE A 47 2.87 26.42 10.27
N GLU A 48 3.38 27.14 11.25
CA GLU A 48 3.67 28.57 11.12
C GLU A 48 4.80 28.82 10.11
N GLU A 49 5.92 28.12 10.25
CA GLU A 49 7.09 28.39 9.42
C GLU A 49 6.96 27.76 8.03
N HIS A 50 6.56 26.49 7.94
CA HIS A 50 6.54 25.82 6.63
C HIS A 50 5.23 26.07 5.88
N LEU A 51 4.06 25.71 6.44
CA LEU A 51 2.82 25.79 5.70
C LEU A 51 2.34 27.25 5.50
N TYR A 52 2.56 28.15 6.47
CA TYR A 52 2.08 29.52 6.38
C TYR A 52 3.11 30.48 5.78
N LYS A 53 4.40 30.33 6.14
CA LYS A 53 5.47 31.24 5.69
C LYS A 53 6.37 30.67 4.58
N GLY A 54 6.20 29.39 4.21
CA GLY A 54 6.98 28.71 3.17
C GLY A 54 8.45 28.49 3.56
N ARG A 55 8.79 28.44 4.85
CA ARG A 55 10.16 28.28 5.34
C ARG A 55 10.36 26.93 6.01
N ILE A 56 11.32 26.15 5.51
CA ILE A 56 11.67 24.85 6.08
C ILE A 56 12.26 25.01 7.48
N VAL A 57 11.82 24.20 8.43
CA VAL A 57 12.33 24.15 9.81
C VAL A 57 13.48 23.15 9.87
N GLU A 58 14.71 23.61 9.56
CA GLU A 58 15.86 22.72 9.35
C GLU A 58 16.20 21.84 10.55
N GLU A 59 16.03 22.37 11.78
CA GLU A 59 16.30 21.64 13.02
C GLU A 59 15.32 20.49 13.30
N LYS A 60 14.22 20.42 12.55
CA LYS A 60 13.19 19.36 12.66
C LYS A 60 13.22 18.39 11.49
N LEU A 61 14.13 18.57 10.54
CA LEU A 61 14.26 17.63 9.43
C LEU A 61 14.62 16.22 9.93
N ALA A 62 13.97 15.23 9.37
CA ALA A 62 14.33 13.84 9.62
C ALA A 62 15.74 13.53 9.11
N PRO A 63 16.51 12.66 9.78
CA PRO A 63 17.84 12.28 9.32
C PRO A 63 17.82 11.69 7.91
N SER A 64 18.57 12.26 6.98
CA SER A 64 18.51 11.96 5.55
C SER A 64 18.94 10.53 5.17
N TYR A 65 19.77 9.88 5.98
CA TYR A 65 20.29 8.55 5.70
C TYR A 65 19.26 7.44 5.89
N ASP A 66 18.23 7.67 6.69
CA ASP A 66 17.28 6.64 7.07
C ASP A 66 16.11 6.46 6.11
N LEU A 67 15.82 7.47 5.32
CA LEU A 67 14.61 7.50 4.51
C LEU A 67 14.87 7.19 3.04
N SER A 68 16.13 7.25 2.59
CA SER A 68 16.53 7.17 1.18
C SER A 68 16.22 5.85 0.46
N GLY A 69 15.81 4.81 1.16
CA GLY A 69 15.45 3.52 0.55
C GLY A 69 13.98 3.12 0.72
N ARG A 70 13.19 3.91 1.46
CA ARG A 70 11.85 3.47 1.90
C ARG A 70 10.71 4.38 1.47
N ILE A 71 11.02 5.63 1.15
CA ILE A 71 10.08 6.57 0.53
C ILE A 71 10.68 6.96 -0.82
N ALA A 72 10.69 6.00 -1.75
CA ALA A 72 11.42 6.11 -3.03
C ALA A 72 11.08 7.36 -3.85
N TRP A 73 9.87 7.87 -3.77
CA TRP A 73 9.42 9.04 -4.51
C TRP A 73 9.88 10.38 -3.91
N VAL A 74 10.24 10.42 -2.63
CA VAL A 74 10.79 11.62 -1.97
C VAL A 74 12.26 11.82 -2.30
N TYR A 75 13.01 10.74 -2.57
CA TYR A 75 14.46 10.73 -2.64
C TYR A 75 15.07 10.56 -4.04
N THR A 76 14.27 10.44 -5.07
CA THR A 76 14.78 10.34 -6.45
C THR A 76 15.49 11.60 -6.94
N ARG A 77 15.57 12.66 -6.14
CA ARG A 77 16.20 13.93 -6.57
C ARG A 77 17.71 14.01 -6.45
N LYS A 78 18.41 13.15 -5.70
CA LYS A 78 19.89 13.13 -5.66
C LYS A 78 20.44 11.73 -5.31
N GLY A 79 20.70 10.93 -6.30
CA GLY A 79 21.84 10.04 -6.52
C GLY A 79 22.45 9.32 -5.31
N SER A 80 21.71 8.52 -4.58
CA SER A 80 22.30 7.55 -3.68
C SER A 80 21.35 6.38 -3.47
N LEU A 81 21.77 5.22 -3.91
CA LEU A 81 21.12 3.92 -3.96
C LEU A 81 20.14 3.74 -5.13
N PRO A 82 20.17 2.57 -5.81
CA PRO A 82 19.19 2.27 -6.82
C PRO A 82 17.80 2.34 -6.21
N ALA A 83 16.93 3.13 -6.83
CA ALA A 83 15.55 3.25 -6.39
C ALA A 83 14.94 1.84 -6.28
N GLU A 84 14.40 1.52 -5.12
CA GLU A 84 13.67 0.29 -4.90
C GLU A 84 12.48 0.25 -5.86
N ASN A 85 12.43 -0.75 -6.73
CA ASN A 85 11.32 -0.89 -7.66
C ASN A 85 10.14 -1.56 -6.96
N ARG A 86 9.30 -0.75 -6.33
CA ARG A 86 8.10 -1.21 -5.62
C ARG A 86 6.95 -1.37 -6.60
N ILE A 87 6.49 -2.61 -6.78
CA ILE A 87 5.30 -2.92 -7.59
C ILE A 87 4.09 -3.06 -6.67
N VAL A 88 4.12 -4.00 -5.73
CA VAL A 88 3.00 -4.28 -4.82
C VAL A 88 2.87 -3.22 -3.72
N LEU A 89 3.98 -2.64 -3.29
CA LEU A 89 4.04 -1.65 -2.22
C LEU A 89 4.12 -0.20 -2.73
N ASN A 90 3.82 0.05 -4.01
CA ASN A 90 4.00 1.38 -4.58
C ASN A 90 3.10 2.46 -3.94
N ASN A 91 1.92 2.11 -3.47
CA ASN A 91 1.00 3.04 -2.82
C ASN A 91 1.25 3.18 -1.31
N VAL A 92 1.97 2.22 -0.70
CA VAL A 92 2.23 2.24 0.74
C VAL A 92 3.01 3.49 1.13
N GLY A 93 2.43 4.29 2.02
CA GLY A 93 2.96 5.59 2.41
C GLY A 93 2.63 6.75 1.44
N GLN A 94 1.80 6.53 0.42
CA GLN A 94 1.36 7.55 -0.53
C GLN A 94 -0.14 7.84 -0.46
N ILE A 95 -0.93 6.87 -0.01
CA ILE A 95 -2.37 6.97 0.13
C ILE A 95 -2.79 6.82 1.58
N ASP A 96 -3.96 7.36 1.93
CA ASP A 96 -4.64 7.03 3.18
C ASP A 96 -5.33 5.67 3.01
N PRO A 97 -4.89 4.62 3.74
CA PRO A 97 -5.45 3.27 3.62
C PRO A 97 -6.93 3.18 4.02
N ASN A 98 -7.43 4.16 4.77
CA ASN A 98 -8.82 4.24 5.19
C ASN A 98 -9.70 5.03 4.21
N ASN A 99 -9.13 5.58 3.15
CA ASN A 99 -9.83 6.39 2.16
C ASN A 99 -9.82 5.69 0.79
N ILE A 100 -10.96 5.11 0.41
CA ILE A 100 -11.12 4.46 -0.89
C ILE A 100 -10.93 5.43 -2.07
N GLU A 101 -11.24 6.72 -1.90
CA GLU A 101 -11.09 7.72 -2.96
C GLU A 101 -9.60 7.94 -3.29
N ASP A 102 -8.72 7.90 -2.28
CA ASP A 102 -7.27 7.95 -2.49
C ASP A 102 -6.79 6.76 -3.30
N TYR A 103 -7.29 5.55 -2.98
CA TYR A 103 -6.95 4.35 -3.75
C TYR A 103 -7.41 4.45 -5.21
N ILE A 104 -8.64 4.93 -5.43
CA ILE A 104 -9.20 5.14 -6.79
C ILE A 104 -8.39 6.20 -7.55
N ALA A 105 -7.98 7.29 -6.90
CA ALA A 105 -7.16 8.34 -7.50
C ALA A 105 -5.76 7.83 -7.94
N HIS A 106 -5.30 6.71 -7.38
CA HIS A 106 -4.07 6.02 -7.75
C HIS A 106 -4.33 4.78 -8.62
N ASP A 107 -5.30 4.86 -9.52
CA ASP A 107 -5.70 3.81 -10.47
C ASP A 107 -6.29 2.54 -9.80
N GLY A 108 -6.68 2.64 -8.54
CA GLY A 108 -7.32 1.55 -7.82
C GLY A 108 -8.65 1.11 -8.45
N TYR A 109 -8.93 -0.18 -8.39
CA TYR A 109 -10.08 -0.85 -9.01
C TYR A 109 -10.18 -0.74 -10.53
N GLN A 110 -9.22 -0.10 -11.21
CA GLN A 110 -9.19 -0.03 -12.66
C GLN A 110 -8.95 -1.43 -13.27
N ALA A 111 -8.05 -2.22 -12.67
CA ALA A 111 -7.78 -3.58 -13.11
C ALA A 111 -9.00 -4.50 -12.94
N LEU A 112 -9.78 -4.32 -11.86
CA LEU A 112 -11.05 -5.01 -11.67
C LEU A 112 -12.04 -4.63 -12.77
N GLY A 113 -12.19 -3.34 -13.09
CA GLY A 113 -13.04 -2.87 -14.18
C GLY A 113 -12.69 -3.55 -15.50
N ILE A 114 -11.41 -3.58 -15.87
CA ILE A 114 -10.93 -4.25 -17.07
C ILE A 114 -11.22 -5.76 -17.01
N ALA A 115 -10.99 -6.41 -15.87
CA ALA A 115 -11.24 -7.85 -15.72
C ALA A 115 -12.71 -8.21 -15.90
N LEU A 116 -13.64 -7.36 -15.48
CA LEU A 116 -15.08 -7.58 -15.60
C LEU A 116 -15.59 -7.44 -17.05
N GLU A 117 -14.84 -6.77 -17.93
CA GLU A 117 -15.14 -6.68 -19.36
C GLU A 117 -14.68 -7.93 -20.14
N LEU A 118 -13.82 -8.75 -19.56
CA LEU A 118 -13.25 -9.96 -20.16
C LEU A 118 -14.02 -11.21 -19.70
N ALA A 119 -13.96 -12.26 -20.51
CA ALA A 119 -14.40 -13.57 -20.04
C ALA A 119 -13.46 -14.09 -18.94
N PRO A 120 -13.97 -14.82 -17.91
CA PRO A 120 -13.13 -15.33 -16.81
C PRO A 120 -11.92 -16.14 -17.27
N GLU A 121 -12.05 -16.89 -18.34
CA GLU A 121 -10.96 -17.67 -18.94
C GLU A 121 -9.86 -16.78 -19.55
N GLU A 122 -10.24 -15.62 -20.07
CA GLU A 122 -9.27 -14.63 -20.61
C GLU A 122 -8.48 -13.99 -19.48
N VAL A 123 -9.12 -13.66 -18.36
CA VAL A 123 -8.44 -13.17 -17.16
C VAL A 123 -7.41 -14.20 -16.68
N ILE A 124 -7.82 -15.49 -16.59
CA ILE A 124 -6.89 -16.58 -16.21
C ILE A 124 -5.72 -16.68 -17.20
N ASN A 125 -5.96 -16.53 -18.50
CA ASN A 125 -4.91 -16.59 -19.52
C ASN A 125 -3.94 -15.41 -19.40
N GLN A 126 -4.42 -14.20 -19.09
CA GLN A 126 -3.55 -13.06 -18.82
C GLN A 126 -2.66 -13.31 -17.60
N ILE A 127 -3.21 -13.86 -16.49
CA ILE A 127 -2.42 -14.21 -15.30
C ILE A 127 -1.39 -15.30 -15.62
N LYS A 128 -1.71 -16.28 -16.49
CA LYS A 128 -0.72 -17.26 -16.95
C LYS A 128 0.39 -16.60 -17.75
N ALA A 129 0.02 -15.72 -18.70
CA ALA A 129 0.97 -15.05 -19.57
C ALA A 129 1.91 -14.11 -18.78
N SER A 130 1.43 -13.51 -17.70
CA SER A 130 2.24 -12.64 -16.82
C SER A 130 3.33 -13.40 -16.06
N GLY A 131 3.22 -14.73 -15.95
CA GLY A 131 4.13 -15.54 -15.13
C GLY A 131 4.00 -15.34 -13.63
N LEU A 132 2.90 -14.72 -13.15
CA LEU A 132 2.68 -14.48 -11.73
C LEU A 132 2.74 -15.78 -10.93
N GLN A 133 3.51 -15.77 -9.85
CA GLN A 133 3.71 -16.90 -8.96
C GLN A 133 3.27 -16.57 -7.54
N GLY A 134 2.92 -17.60 -6.76
CA GLY A 134 2.65 -17.48 -5.34
C GLY A 134 3.87 -16.95 -4.56
N ARG A 135 3.62 -16.24 -3.50
CA ARG A 135 4.65 -15.64 -2.62
C ARG A 135 4.77 -16.32 -1.25
N GLY A 136 4.12 -17.45 -1.07
CA GLY A 136 4.21 -18.27 0.15
C GLY A 136 5.37 -19.29 0.17
N GLY A 137 6.40 -19.10 -0.64
CA GLY A 137 7.61 -19.93 -0.68
C GLY A 137 7.67 -20.94 -1.84
N ALA A 138 6.57 -21.62 -2.19
CA ALA A 138 6.55 -22.63 -3.25
C ALA A 138 6.63 -22.08 -4.69
N GLY A 139 6.34 -20.81 -4.91
CA GLY A 139 6.39 -20.18 -6.23
C GLY A 139 5.44 -20.78 -7.27
N PHE A 140 4.32 -21.39 -6.84
CA PHE A 140 3.40 -22.05 -7.76
C PHE A 140 2.75 -21.03 -8.72
N PRO A 141 2.64 -21.33 -10.03
CA PRO A 141 2.06 -20.41 -11.01
C PRO A 141 0.58 -20.10 -10.70
N ALA A 142 0.28 -18.84 -10.43
CA ALA A 142 -1.04 -18.39 -9.99
C ALA A 142 -2.14 -18.68 -11.03
N GLY A 143 -1.89 -18.35 -12.31
CA GLY A 143 -2.84 -18.59 -13.38
C GLY A 143 -3.13 -20.08 -13.63
N LEU A 144 -2.17 -20.96 -13.37
CA LEU A 144 -2.39 -22.40 -13.44
C LEU A 144 -3.29 -22.86 -12.29
N LYS A 145 -3.03 -22.40 -11.07
CA LYS A 145 -3.87 -22.65 -9.91
C LYS A 145 -5.31 -22.20 -10.14
N TRP A 146 -5.51 -20.99 -10.65
CA TRP A 146 -6.84 -20.46 -10.97
C TRP A 146 -7.56 -21.32 -12.02
N SER A 147 -6.84 -21.81 -13.04
CA SER A 147 -7.46 -22.69 -14.06
C SER A 147 -7.91 -24.02 -13.49
N PHE A 148 -7.24 -24.56 -12.49
CA PHE A 148 -7.69 -25.78 -11.80
C PHE A 148 -8.96 -25.51 -10.98
N VAL A 149 -8.99 -24.42 -10.23
CA VAL A 149 -10.16 -24.03 -9.44
C VAL A 149 -11.36 -23.76 -10.35
N ARG A 150 -11.14 -23.04 -11.48
CA ARG A 150 -12.22 -22.76 -12.46
C ARG A 150 -12.86 -24.04 -12.97
N LYS A 151 -12.06 -25.08 -13.27
CA LYS A 151 -12.51 -26.38 -13.79
C LYS A 151 -13.05 -27.34 -12.73
N ALA A 152 -12.76 -27.09 -11.45
CA ALA A 152 -13.21 -27.97 -10.37
C ALA A 152 -14.74 -28.00 -10.29
N TYR A 153 -15.28 -29.21 -10.08
CA TYR A 153 -16.69 -29.40 -9.81
C TYR A 153 -17.06 -28.84 -8.43
N GLY A 154 -18.22 -28.23 -8.34
CA GLY A 154 -18.75 -27.65 -7.10
C GLY A 154 -19.57 -26.41 -7.37
N HIS A 155 -20.68 -26.25 -6.64
CA HIS A 155 -21.54 -25.06 -6.78
C HIS A 155 -20.96 -23.85 -6.03
N GLN A 156 -20.20 -24.11 -4.96
CA GLN A 156 -19.60 -23.07 -4.12
C GLN A 156 -18.06 -23.10 -4.25
N LYS A 157 -17.48 -21.94 -4.50
CA LYS A 157 -16.03 -21.72 -4.52
C LYS A 157 -15.69 -20.53 -3.64
N TYR A 158 -14.50 -20.55 -3.10
CA TYR A 158 -14.01 -19.54 -2.17
C TYR A 158 -12.66 -18.99 -2.61
N VAL A 159 -12.42 -17.72 -2.33
CA VAL A 159 -11.08 -17.13 -2.36
C VAL A 159 -10.61 -16.94 -0.93
N VAL A 160 -9.45 -17.47 -0.60
CA VAL A 160 -8.83 -17.28 0.71
C VAL A 160 -7.50 -16.55 0.51
N CYS A 161 -7.42 -15.34 1.05
CA CYS A 161 -6.16 -14.63 1.20
C CYS A 161 -5.47 -15.15 2.46
N ASN A 162 -4.41 -15.92 2.28
CA ASN A 162 -3.57 -16.31 3.40
C ASN A 162 -2.61 -15.15 3.73
N ALA A 163 -2.98 -14.40 4.75
CA ALA A 163 -2.22 -13.27 5.30
C ALA A 163 -1.64 -13.60 6.70
N ASP A 164 -1.47 -14.89 7.01
CA ASP A 164 -0.76 -15.34 8.20
C ASP A 164 0.75 -15.25 7.97
N GLU A 165 1.33 -14.11 8.31
CA GLU A 165 2.75 -13.82 8.13
C GLU A 165 3.53 -14.17 9.40
N SER A 166 3.82 -15.45 9.57
CA SER A 166 4.39 -16.01 10.81
C SER A 166 5.88 -16.40 10.70
N GLU A 167 6.49 -16.33 9.52
CA GLU A 167 7.93 -16.58 9.38
C GLU A 167 8.75 -15.45 10.00
N PRO A 168 9.76 -15.76 10.83
CA PRO A 168 10.62 -14.73 11.44
C PRO A 168 11.27 -13.82 10.40
N GLY A 169 11.13 -12.49 10.61
CA GLY A 169 11.71 -11.48 9.73
C GLY A 169 10.89 -11.11 8.50
N THR A 170 9.72 -11.73 8.29
CA THR A 170 8.78 -11.30 7.24
C THR A 170 7.84 -10.20 7.74
N PHE A 171 7.54 -9.21 6.89
CA PHE A 171 6.68 -8.07 7.22
C PHE A 171 5.99 -7.46 5.98
N LYS A 172 6.11 -8.09 4.81
CA LYS A 172 5.57 -7.58 3.54
C LYS A 172 4.04 -7.58 3.50
N ASP A 173 3.41 -8.61 4.07
CA ASP A 173 1.96 -8.76 4.05
C ASP A 173 1.31 -7.76 5.00
N ARG A 174 1.94 -7.51 6.15
CA ARG A 174 1.54 -6.44 7.07
C ARG A 174 1.54 -5.08 6.39
N LEU A 175 2.62 -4.74 5.67
CA LEU A 175 2.73 -3.45 4.98
C LEU A 175 1.63 -3.25 3.94
N ILE A 176 1.23 -4.32 3.22
CA ILE A 176 0.13 -4.23 2.25
C ILE A 176 -1.21 -4.06 2.98
N LEU A 177 -1.47 -4.89 4.00
CA LEU A 177 -2.74 -4.90 4.72
C LEU A 177 -3.01 -3.57 5.44
N GLU A 178 -1.97 -2.97 6.05
CA GLU A 178 -2.08 -1.73 6.80
C GLU A 178 -1.95 -0.49 5.91
N GLY A 179 -1.21 -0.55 4.80
CA GLY A 179 -0.89 0.61 3.97
C GLY A 179 -1.61 0.69 2.62
N ASP A 180 -2.15 -0.43 2.10
CA ASP A 180 -2.94 -0.49 0.87
C ASP A 180 -3.91 -1.68 0.88
N PRO A 181 -4.87 -1.73 1.82
CA PRO A 181 -5.80 -2.87 1.95
C PRO A 181 -6.68 -3.07 0.71
N HIS A 182 -7.02 -2.00 0.00
CA HIS A 182 -7.83 -2.06 -1.21
C HIS A 182 -7.17 -2.86 -2.33
N ARG A 183 -5.85 -2.88 -2.42
CA ARG A 183 -5.11 -3.71 -3.38
C ARG A 183 -5.34 -5.20 -3.17
N ILE A 184 -5.42 -5.64 -1.91
CA ILE A 184 -5.74 -7.03 -1.58
C ILE A 184 -7.18 -7.33 -1.95
N ILE A 185 -8.11 -6.46 -1.59
CA ILE A 185 -9.54 -6.61 -1.92
C ILE A 185 -9.74 -6.68 -3.44
N GLU A 186 -9.13 -5.77 -4.19
CA GLU A 186 -9.19 -5.79 -5.67
C GLU A 186 -8.65 -7.09 -6.25
N GLY A 187 -7.47 -7.54 -5.77
CA GLY A 187 -6.89 -8.81 -6.20
C GLY A 187 -7.77 -10.01 -5.88
N MET A 188 -8.43 -10.03 -4.72
CA MET A 188 -9.37 -11.08 -4.34
C MET A 188 -10.64 -11.05 -5.21
N LEU A 189 -11.16 -9.88 -5.55
CA LEU A 189 -12.33 -9.72 -6.44
C LEU A 189 -12.01 -10.22 -7.85
N ILE A 190 -10.86 -9.86 -8.41
CA ILE A 190 -10.40 -10.35 -9.71
C ILE A 190 -10.25 -11.88 -9.70
N ALA A 191 -9.62 -12.42 -8.67
CA ALA A 191 -9.47 -13.86 -8.50
C ALA A 191 -10.84 -14.56 -8.38
N GLY A 192 -11.74 -14.01 -7.56
CA GLY A 192 -13.10 -14.51 -7.37
C GLY A 192 -13.88 -14.58 -8.68
N TYR A 193 -13.86 -13.49 -9.44
CA TYR A 193 -14.48 -13.43 -10.77
C TYR A 193 -13.91 -14.49 -11.70
N ALA A 194 -12.58 -14.56 -11.80
CA ALA A 194 -11.90 -15.49 -12.69
C ALA A 194 -12.18 -16.97 -12.40
N VAL A 195 -12.21 -17.35 -11.10
CA VAL A 195 -12.45 -18.76 -10.71
C VAL A 195 -13.92 -19.10 -10.51
N GLY A 196 -14.79 -18.10 -10.43
CA GLY A 196 -16.22 -18.26 -10.15
C GLY A 196 -16.50 -18.49 -8.65
N ALA A 197 -15.76 -17.84 -7.78
CA ALA A 197 -16.04 -17.82 -6.35
C ALA A 197 -17.04 -16.71 -6.00
N SER A 198 -17.89 -16.95 -5.02
CA SER A 198 -18.91 -16.02 -4.53
C SER A 198 -18.58 -15.47 -3.13
N GLU A 199 -17.60 -16.04 -2.46
CA GLU A 199 -17.19 -15.63 -1.12
C GLU A 199 -15.67 -15.57 -1.02
N GLY A 200 -15.18 -14.59 -0.23
CA GLY A 200 -13.77 -14.39 0.06
C GLY A 200 -13.51 -14.29 1.56
N TYR A 201 -12.38 -14.81 2.00
CA TYR A 201 -11.93 -14.76 3.38
C TYR A 201 -10.50 -14.26 3.43
N ILE A 202 -10.20 -13.42 4.41
CA ILE A 202 -8.82 -13.02 4.73
C ILE A 202 -8.46 -13.71 6.04
N TYR A 203 -7.47 -14.61 5.99
CA TYR A 203 -6.91 -15.27 7.16
C TYR A 203 -5.67 -14.51 7.59
N ILE A 204 -5.77 -13.80 8.71
CA ILE A 204 -4.75 -12.89 9.22
C ILE A 204 -4.40 -13.24 10.66
N ARG A 205 -3.16 -13.02 11.04
CA ARG A 205 -2.74 -13.19 12.44
C ARG A 205 -3.29 -12.06 13.33
N GLY A 206 -3.69 -12.42 14.55
CA GLY A 206 -4.34 -11.50 15.49
C GLY A 206 -3.45 -10.37 16.02
N GLU A 207 -2.13 -10.45 15.82
CA GLU A 207 -1.19 -9.42 16.22
C GLU A 207 -1.20 -8.19 15.30
N TYR A 208 -1.78 -8.31 14.08
CA TYR A 208 -1.92 -7.19 13.14
C TYR A 208 -3.24 -6.45 13.38
N GLN A 209 -3.37 -5.86 14.57
CA GLN A 209 -4.62 -5.25 15.05
C GLN A 209 -5.14 -4.10 14.17
N LEU A 210 -4.25 -3.38 13.48
CA LEU A 210 -4.66 -2.31 12.56
C LEU A 210 -5.23 -2.85 11.25
N ALA A 211 -4.80 -4.05 10.84
CA ALA A 211 -5.24 -4.68 9.62
C ALA A 211 -6.53 -5.51 9.79
N VAL A 212 -6.95 -5.81 11.03
CA VAL A 212 -8.18 -6.53 11.39
C VAL A 212 -9.33 -5.56 11.60
#